data_e458fb6682202a01c11be20344a3b7ba
#
_entry.id   e458fb6682202a01c11be20344a3b7ba
#
_cell.length_a   1.000
_cell.length_b   1.000
_cell.length_c   1.000
_cell.angle_alpha   90.00
_cell.angle_beta   90.00
_cell.angle_gamma   90.00
#
_symmetry.space_group_name_H-M   'P 1'
#
loop_
_entity.id
_entity.type
_entity.pdbx_description
1 polymer ?
#
loop_
_entity_poly.entity_id
_entity_poly.type
_entity_poly.pdbx_seq_one_letter_code
_entity_poly.pdbx_strand_id
1 'polypeptide(L)'
;MTHDGEDTVPARRPEASGVRLAADGLDEQAARGPGTPDLPQDRSQAILEATKQIGALLKRAGHPFALAGSVAVYAHGGSRYLQHDADFCVLPDDADAVADTLREAGLAVLTPPEDWLLKTTCHGQNIDIIFALAHEPVTKDMLDRAEFLPVDSVLMPVLSPTDLIRSLISAFSEHYCDFGSVLPVARAVREKVDWDAVRAACGEQPMPAAFLFLLERLNVIDPQEGQP
;
A
#
# COMPACT_ATOMS: atom_id res chain seq x y z
N MET A 1 48.21 24.68 -22.11
CA MET A 1 47.31 24.95 -20.97
C MET A 1 45.98 24.35 -21.35
N THR A 2 45.81 23.11 -20.96
CA THR A 2 44.66 22.24 -21.20
C THR A 2 43.71 22.38 -20.00
N HIS A 3 42.50 22.79 -20.24
CA HIS A 3 41.43 22.82 -19.24
C HIS A 3 40.59 21.56 -19.44
N ASP A 4 40.76 20.62 -18.53
CA ASP A 4 39.86 19.48 -18.38
C ASP A 4 38.59 19.96 -17.65
N GLY A 5 37.49 19.97 -18.35
CA GLY A 5 36.15 20.17 -17.78
C GLY A 5 35.60 18.79 -17.38
N GLU A 6 35.52 18.51 -16.09
CA GLU A 6 34.79 17.38 -15.55
C GLU A 6 33.27 17.64 -15.72
N ASP A 7 32.67 16.91 -16.66
CA ASP A 7 31.21 16.78 -16.78
C ASP A 7 30.69 15.95 -15.61
N THR A 8 30.22 16.60 -14.57
CA THR A 8 29.40 15.98 -13.51
C THR A 8 28.01 15.69 -14.06
N VAL A 9 27.78 14.44 -14.41
CA VAL A 9 26.44 13.92 -14.71
C VAL A 9 25.57 14.03 -13.44
N PRO A 10 24.42 14.73 -13.48
CA PRO A 10 23.53 14.80 -12.34
C PRO A 10 22.94 13.40 -12.09
N ALA A 11 23.01 12.95 -10.85
CA ALA A 11 22.37 11.73 -10.37
C ALA A 11 20.88 11.73 -10.74
N ARG A 12 20.44 10.70 -11.46
CA ARG A 12 19.03 10.47 -11.76
C ARG A 12 18.29 10.27 -10.42
N ARG A 13 17.32 11.12 -10.14
CA ARG A 13 16.34 10.89 -9.09
C ARG A 13 15.56 9.62 -9.43
N PRO A 14 15.35 8.70 -8.47
CA PRO A 14 14.49 7.54 -8.70
C PRO A 14 13.06 8.02 -8.96
N GLU A 15 12.47 7.51 -10.04
CA GLU A 15 11.08 7.76 -10.38
C GLU A 15 10.17 7.14 -9.30
N ALA A 16 9.18 7.90 -8.87
CA ALA A 16 8.20 7.51 -7.88
C ALA A 16 7.44 6.25 -8.33
N SER A 17 7.73 5.12 -7.69
CA SER A 17 6.94 3.91 -7.81
C SER A 17 5.79 4.02 -6.82
N GLY A 18 4.67 4.59 -7.29
CA GLY A 18 3.42 4.64 -6.54
C GLY A 18 2.82 3.24 -6.39
N VAL A 19 2.13 3.02 -5.31
CA VAL A 19 1.23 1.88 -5.15
C VAL A 19 0.33 1.80 -6.39
N ARG A 20 0.52 0.79 -7.24
CA ARG A 20 -0.29 0.61 -8.44
C ARG A 20 -1.66 0.11 -8.05
N LEU A 21 -2.64 0.99 -8.05
CA LEU A 21 -4.03 0.61 -8.26
C LEU A 21 -4.26 0.56 -9.77
N ALA A 22 -4.09 -0.64 -10.30
CA ALA A 22 -4.53 -1.13 -11.61
C ALA A 22 -4.32 -0.29 -12.87
N ALA A 23 -3.50 -0.78 -13.76
CA ALA A 23 -3.83 -0.99 -15.16
C ALA A 23 -2.76 -1.87 -15.78
N ASP A 24 -3.08 -3.15 -15.99
CA ASP A 24 -2.65 -3.85 -17.20
C ASP A 24 -3.26 -5.26 -17.18
N GLY A 25 -4.37 -5.40 -17.87
CA GLY A 25 -4.84 -6.69 -18.36
C GLY A 25 -4.12 -7.01 -19.66
N LEU A 26 -3.08 -7.83 -19.59
CA LEU A 26 -2.59 -8.61 -20.74
C LEU A 26 -1.73 -9.79 -20.23
N ASP A 27 -2.19 -11.00 -20.58
CA ASP A 27 -1.47 -12.28 -20.57
C ASP A 27 -1.25 -13.02 -19.22
N GLU A 28 -2.35 -13.42 -18.59
CA GLU A 28 -2.32 -14.37 -17.46
C GLU A 28 -2.71 -15.81 -17.85
N GLN A 29 -2.59 -16.21 -19.12
CA GLN A 29 -2.98 -17.56 -19.57
C GLN A 29 -1.85 -18.59 -19.70
N ALA A 30 -0.61 -18.26 -19.38
CA ALA A 30 0.55 -19.11 -19.71
C ALA A 30 1.18 -19.92 -18.54
N ALA A 31 0.64 -19.91 -17.33
CA ALA A 31 1.27 -20.59 -16.17
C ALA A 31 0.33 -21.56 -15.41
N ARG A 32 -0.50 -22.34 -16.10
CA ARG A 32 -1.28 -23.41 -15.43
C ARG A 32 -0.65 -24.76 -15.69
N GLY A 33 0.04 -25.31 -14.67
CA GLY A 33 0.39 -26.73 -14.62
C GLY A 33 -0.85 -27.60 -14.32
N PRO A 34 -0.91 -28.86 -14.79
CA PRO A 34 -2.04 -29.76 -14.56
C PRO A 34 -2.07 -30.22 -13.11
N GLY A 35 -3.12 -29.89 -12.35
CA GLY A 35 -3.41 -30.50 -11.06
C GLY A 35 -3.79 -29.59 -9.90
N THR A 36 -3.97 -28.27 -10.11
CA THR A 36 -4.50 -27.39 -9.05
C THR A 36 -6.03 -27.52 -9.02
N PRO A 37 -6.67 -27.83 -7.86
CA PRO A 37 -8.12 -27.80 -7.76
C PRO A 37 -8.64 -26.41 -8.17
N ASP A 38 -9.74 -26.39 -8.93
CA ASP A 38 -10.48 -25.17 -9.25
C ASP A 38 -10.94 -24.52 -7.93
N LEU A 39 -10.14 -23.58 -7.44
CA LEU A 39 -10.58 -22.69 -6.37
C LEU A 39 -11.67 -21.77 -6.95
N PRO A 40 -12.71 -21.44 -6.18
CA PRO A 40 -13.79 -20.59 -6.64
C PRO A 40 -13.20 -19.28 -7.17
N GLN A 41 -13.75 -18.84 -8.29
CA GLN A 41 -13.28 -17.69 -9.07
C GLN A 41 -13.49 -16.33 -8.36
N ASP A 42 -13.69 -16.30 -7.08
CA ASP A 42 -13.71 -15.09 -6.29
C ASP A 42 -12.28 -14.72 -5.87
N ARG A 43 -11.65 -13.92 -6.72
CA ARG A 43 -10.29 -13.40 -6.51
C ARG A 43 -10.18 -12.69 -5.15
N SER A 44 -11.23 -11.99 -4.73
CA SER A 44 -11.26 -11.31 -3.43
C SER A 44 -11.10 -12.30 -2.28
N GLN A 45 -11.80 -13.43 -2.33
CA GLN A 45 -11.68 -14.47 -1.31
C GLN A 45 -10.27 -15.09 -1.30
N ALA A 46 -9.67 -15.33 -2.46
CA ALA A 46 -8.31 -15.86 -2.57
C ALA A 46 -7.27 -14.89 -1.97
N ILE A 47 -7.41 -13.58 -2.21
CA ILE A 47 -6.56 -12.55 -1.60
C ILE A 47 -6.74 -12.55 -0.07
N LEU A 48 -7.97 -12.61 0.44
CA LEU A 48 -8.23 -12.63 1.88
C LEU A 48 -7.64 -13.88 2.55
N GLU A 49 -7.72 -15.07 1.93
CA GLU A 49 -7.10 -16.29 2.45
C GLU A 49 -5.57 -16.16 2.48
N ALA A 50 -4.95 -15.66 1.41
CA ALA A 50 -3.51 -15.42 1.38
C ALA A 50 -3.10 -14.40 2.45
N THR A 51 -3.87 -13.32 2.62
CA THR A 51 -3.65 -12.32 3.67
C THR A 51 -3.69 -12.94 5.07
N LYS A 52 -4.67 -13.78 5.36
CA LYS A 52 -4.80 -14.47 6.66
C LYS A 52 -3.60 -15.37 6.93
N GLN A 53 -3.13 -16.10 5.92
CA GLN A 53 -1.98 -16.97 6.06
C GLN A 53 -0.70 -16.21 6.36
N ILE A 54 -0.40 -15.15 5.59
CA ILE A 54 0.77 -14.31 5.82
C ILE A 54 0.70 -13.63 7.19
N GLY A 55 -0.44 -13.02 7.53
CA GLY A 55 -0.64 -12.41 8.84
C GLY A 55 -0.43 -13.38 10.01
N ALA A 56 -0.85 -14.63 9.85
CA ALA A 56 -0.61 -15.69 10.85
C ALA A 56 0.87 -16.08 10.95
N LEU A 57 1.63 -16.07 9.85
CA LEU A 57 3.07 -16.30 9.85
C LEU A 57 3.80 -15.20 10.59
N LEU A 58 3.56 -13.94 10.23
CA LEU A 58 4.19 -12.79 10.84
C LEU A 58 3.87 -12.71 12.36
N LYS A 59 2.61 -12.90 12.72
CA LYS A 59 2.18 -12.91 14.12
C LYS A 59 2.86 -14.00 14.95
N ARG A 60 2.99 -15.21 14.42
CA ARG A 60 3.67 -16.33 15.10
C ARG A 60 5.15 -16.09 15.30
N ALA A 61 5.80 -15.43 14.33
CA ALA A 61 7.21 -15.07 14.41
C ALA A 61 7.45 -13.83 15.29
N GLY A 62 6.39 -13.12 15.69
CA GLY A 62 6.49 -11.92 16.53
C GLY A 62 6.84 -10.65 15.77
N HIS A 63 6.71 -10.64 14.43
CA HIS A 63 6.94 -9.44 13.63
C HIS A 63 5.75 -8.48 13.72
N PRO A 64 5.98 -7.23 14.16
CA PRO A 64 4.96 -6.18 14.07
C PRO A 64 4.62 -5.88 12.62
N PHE A 65 3.33 -5.76 12.31
CA PHE A 65 2.89 -5.38 10.97
C PHE A 65 1.54 -4.66 11.02
N ALA A 66 1.18 -3.99 9.93
CA ALA A 66 -0.17 -3.51 9.66
C ALA A 66 -0.54 -3.71 8.20
N LEU A 67 -1.79 -4.07 7.94
CA LEU A 67 -2.31 -4.15 6.57
C LEU A 67 -2.48 -2.76 5.97
N ALA A 68 -2.16 -2.62 4.69
CA ALA A 68 -2.30 -1.42 3.89
C ALA A 68 -3.14 -1.69 2.63
N GLY A 69 -3.13 -0.77 1.68
CA GLY A 69 -3.71 -0.95 0.35
C GLY A 69 -5.17 -1.36 0.33
N SER A 70 -5.53 -2.20 -0.63
CA SER A 70 -6.91 -2.59 -0.90
C SER A 70 -7.55 -3.39 0.25
N VAL A 71 -6.77 -4.23 0.94
CA VAL A 71 -7.25 -5.01 2.09
C VAL A 71 -7.55 -4.10 3.29
N ALA A 72 -6.75 -3.06 3.52
CA ALA A 72 -7.04 -2.07 4.56
C ALA A 72 -8.31 -1.29 4.24
N VAL A 73 -8.50 -0.88 2.98
CA VAL A 73 -9.74 -0.24 2.52
C VAL A 73 -10.96 -1.12 2.79
N TYR A 74 -10.87 -2.41 2.45
CA TYR A 74 -11.92 -3.40 2.73
C TYR A 74 -12.23 -3.49 4.23
N ALA A 75 -11.20 -3.59 5.07
CA ALA A 75 -11.36 -3.73 6.52
C ALA A 75 -12.02 -2.48 7.14
N HIS A 76 -11.79 -1.29 6.60
CA HIS A 76 -12.45 -0.04 7.01
C HIS A 76 -13.87 0.13 6.47
N GLY A 77 -14.39 -0.86 5.73
CA GLY A 77 -15.75 -0.83 5.18
C GLY A 77 -15.85 -0.21 3.78
N GLY A 78 -14.73 -0.09 3.07
CA GLY A 78 -14.68 0.36 1.67
C GLY A 78 -15.07 -0.75 0.67
N SER A 79 -14.46 -0.71 -0.53
CA SER A 79 -14.77 -1.67 -1.60
C SER A 79 -14.56 -3.11 -1.16
N ARG A 80 -15.51 -3.98 -1.53
CA ARG A 80 -15.41 -5.43 -1.33
C ARG A 80 -14.67 -6.15 -2.46
N TYR A 81 -14.36 -5.44 -3.54
CA TYR A 81 -13.66 -6.01 -4.68
C TYR A 81 -12.15 -5.79 -4.52
N LEU A 82 -11.44 -6.86 -4.18
CA LEU A 82 -9.99 -6.90 -4.12
C LEU A 82 -9.50 -7.43 -5.47
N GLN A 83 -8.67 -6.67 -6.17
CA GLN A 83 -8.29 -6.99 -7.54
C GLN A 83 -6.82 -7.34 -7.71
N HIS A 84 -5.95 -6.98 -6.78
CA HIS A 84 -4.50 -7.05 -6.96
C HIS A 84 -3.82 -7.86 -5.87
N ASP A 85 -3.07 -7.21 -5.05
CA ASP A 85 -2.15 -7.71 -4.05
C ASP A 85 -2.68 -7.45 -2.63
N ALA A 86 -2.03 -8.06 -1.66
CA ALA A 86 -2.21 -7.73 -0.26
C ALA A 86 -0.92 -7.09 0.27
N ASP A 87 -1.05 -5.92 0.87
CA ASP A 87 0.04 -5.07 1.33
C ASP A 87 0.21 -5.19 2.85
N PHE A 88 1.43 -5.51 3.27
CA PHE A 88 1.82 -5.60 4.68
C PHE A 88 2.91 -4.58 4.98
N CYS A 89 2.63 -3.59 5.79
CA CYS A 89 3.62 -2.67 6.31
C CYS A 89 4.39 -3.31 7.47
N VAL A 90 5.71 -3.29 7.39
CA VAL A 90 6.63 -3.77 8.44
C VAL A 90 7.72 -2.72 8.69
N LEU A 91 8.41 -2.79 9.82
CA LEU A 91 9.55 -1.90 10.06
C LEU A 91 10.69 -2.20 9.09
N PRO A 92 11.43 -1.19 8.59
CA PRO A 92 12.58 -1.40 7.73
C PRO A 92 13.62 -2.35 8.36
N ASP A 93 13.88 -2.21 9.65
CA ASP A 93 14.84 -3.04 10.38
C ASP A 93 14.41 -4.51 10.50
N ASP A 94 13.11 -4.80 10.36
CA ASP A 94 12.56 -6.16 10.43
C ASP A 94 12.45 -6.83 9.04
N ALA A 95 12.69 -6.12 7.94
CA ALA A 95 12.43 -6.59 6.58
C ALA A 95 13.17 -7.91 6.26
N ASP A 96 14.45 -8.02 6.62
CA ASP A 96 15.24 -9.24 6.40
C ASP A 96 14.73 -10.42 7.24
N ALA A 97 14.40 -10.19 8.51
CA ALA A 97 13.85 -11.22 9.39
C ALA A 97 12.46 -11.70 8.94
N VAL A 98 11.65 -10.78 8.42
CA VAL A 98 10.37 -11.12 7.79
C VAL A 98 10.58 -11.97 6.53
N ALA A 99 11.54 -11.59 5.68
CA ALA A 99 11.89 -12.37 4.49
C ALA A 99 12.32 -13.79 4.83
N ASP A 100 13.13 -13.96 5.87
CA ASP A 100 13.58 -15.28 6.33
C ASP A 100 12.42 -16.10 6.89
N THR A 101 11.53 -15.49 7.68
CA THR A 101 10.29 -16.16 8.15
C THR A 101 9.43 -16.68 6.99
N LEU A 102 9.28 -15.89 5.93
CA LEU A 102 8.52 -16.30 4.75
C LEU A 102 9.21 -17.43 3.98
N ARG A 103 10.55 -17.37 3.82
CA ARG A 103 11.34 -18.45 3.19
C ARG A 103 11.30 -19.75 3.98
N GLU A 104 11.38 -19.70 5.31
CA GLU A 104 11.23 -20.86 6.20
C GLU A 104 9.85 -21.51 6.08
N ALA A 105 8.81 -20.70 5.79
CA ALA A 105 7.48 -21.20 5.49
C ALA A 105 7.30 -21.77 4.06
N GLY A 106 8.40 -21.79 3.26
CA GLY A 106 8.40 -22.34 1.91
C GLY A 106 7.95 -21.35 0.82
N LEU A 107 7.86 -20.05 1.14
CA LEU A 107 7.49 -19.02 0.18
C LEU A 107 8.73 -18.44 -0.50
N ALA A 108 8.67 -18.25 -1.82
CA ALA A 108 9.72 -17.54 -2.56
C ALA A 108 9.61 -16.04 -2.27
N VAL A 109 10.71 -15.43 -1.81
CA VAL A 109 10.78 -13.99 -1.56
C VAL A 109 11.67 -13.36 -2.60
N LEU A 110 11.13 -12.39 -3.33
CA LEU A 110 11.82 -11.60 -4.35
C LEU A 110 12.15 -10.22 -3.80
N THR A 111 13.34 -9.75 -4.09
CA THR A 111 13.74 -8.34 -3.86
C THR A 111 13.69 -7.65 -5.23
N PRO A 112 12.65 -6.86 -5.51
CA PRO A 112 12.55 -6.14 -6.77
C PRO A 112 13.54 -4.98 -6.82
N PRO A 113 13.73 -4.33 -7.99
CA PRO A 113 14.59 -3.15 -8.10
C PRO A 113 14.15 -1.96 -7.22
N GLU A 114 12.89 -1.93 -6.85
CA GLU A 114 12.34 -1.00 -5.86
C GLU A 114 12.89 -1.36 -4.48
N ASP A 115 13.51 -0.40 -3.82
CA ASP A 115 14.22 -0.58 -2.55
C ASP A 115 13.34 -0.37 -1.30
N TRP A 116 12.02 -0.38 -1.47
CA TRP A 116 11.05 -0.08 -0.40
C TRP A 116 10.09 -1.23 -0.08
N LEU A 117 10.20 -2.37 -0.78
CA LEU A 117 9.34 -3.54 -0.55
C LEU A 117 10.02 -4.86 -0.93
N LEU A 118 9.49 -5.96 -0.42
CA LEU A 118 9.76 -7.33 -0.88
C LEU A 118 8.47 -7.91 -1.46
N LYS A 119 8.59 -8.83 -2.42
CA LYS A 119 7.46 -9.51 -3.06
C LYS A 119 7.47 -11.00 -2.76
N THR A 120 6.29 -11.54 -2.52
CA THR A 120 6.09 -12.99 -2.44
C THR A 120 4.74 -13.36 -3.05
N THR A 121 4.47 -14.65 -3.18
CA THR A 121 3.16 -15.16 -3.59
C THR A 121 2.66 -16.18 -2.58
N CYS A 122 1.39 -16.09 -2.25
CA CYS A 122 0.71 -17.05 -1.38
C CYS A 122 -0.61 -17.46 -2.03
N HIS A 123 -0.84 -18.77 -2.22
CA HIS A 123 -2.01 -19.29 -2.96
C HIS A 123 -2.22 -18.66 -4.34
N GLY A 124 -1.13 -18.34 -5.04
CA GLY A 124 -1.18 -17.69 -6.36
C GLY A 124 -1.59 -16.20 -6.31
N GLN A 125 -1.68 -15.60 -5.12
CA GLN A 125 -1.94 -14.18 -4.95
C GLN A 125 -0.64 -13.46 -4.61
N ASN A 126 -0.47 -12.26 -5.14
CA ASN A 126 0.69 -11.41 -4.87
C ASN A 126 0.58 -10.81 -3.47
N ILE A 127 1.70 -10.77 -2.77
CA ILE A 127 1.85 -10.18 -1.45
C ILE A 127 3.04 -9.23 -1.47
N ASP A 128 2.82 -8.02 -1.07
CA ASP A 128 3.85 -6.99 -0.94
C ASP A 128 4.15 -6.74 0.54
N ILE A 129 5.42 -6.90 0.92
CA ILE A 129 5.93 -6.58 2.26
C ILE A 129 6.61 -5.23 2.15
N ILE A 130 5.96 -4.21 2.64
CA ILE A 130 6.29 -2.79 2.43
C ILE A 130 6.99 -2.25 3.68
N PHE A 131 8.16 -1.66 3.52
CA PHE A 131 8.88 -1.00 4.61
C PHE A 131 9.11 0.50 4.40
N ALA A 132 8.64 1.04 3.25
CA ALA A 132 8.44 2.48 3.08
C ALA A 132 7.17 2.76 2.27
N LEU A 133 6.35 3.70 2.72
CA LEU A 133 5.11 4.14 2.08
C LEU A 133 5.31 5.56 1.54
N ALA A 134 5.06 5.75 0.24
CA ALA A 134 5.18 7.06 -0.42
C ALA A 134 6.50 7.78 -0.07
N HIS A 135 7.63 7.03 -0.11
CA HIS A 135 9.00 7.47 0.20
C HIS A 135 9.31 7.73 1.69
N GLU A 136 8.39 7.49 2.60
CA GLU A 136 8.62 7.57 4.04
C GLU A 136 8.75 6.18 4.64
N PRO A 137 9.74 5.90 5.51
CA PRO A 137 9.87 4.61 6.16
C PRO A 137 8.65 4.31 7.03
N VAL A 138 8.23 3.05 7.06
CA VAL A 138 7.24 2.59 8.05
C VAL A 138 7.84 2.73 9.45
N THR A 139 7.12 3.40 10.34
CA THR A 139 7.59 3.67 11.70
C THR A 139 6.83 2.85 12.74
N LYS A 140 7.45 2.69 13.90
CA LYS A 140 6.79 2.05 15.05
C LYS A 140 5.50 2.79 15.41
N ASP A 141 5.51 4.12 15.42
CA ASP A 141 4.34 4.93 15.75
C ASP A 141 3.18 4.70 14.76
N MET A 142 3.49 4.47 13.49
CA MET A 142 2.49 4.10 12.47
C MET A 142 1.88 2.73 12.78
N LEU A 143 2.69 1.73 13.14
CA LEU A 143 2.21 0.41 13.51
C LEU A 143 1.46 0.41 14.85
N ASP A 144 1.86 1.24 15.81
CA ASP A 144 1.19 1.38 17.11
C ASP A 144 -0.21 2.05 16.98
N ARG A 145 -0.42 2.89 15.95
CA ARG A 145 -1.73 3.47 15.61
C ARG A 145 -2.63 2.54 14.80
N ALA A 146 -2.14 1.36 14.40
CA ALA A 146 -2.95 0.42 13.64
C ALA A 146 -4.18 -0.04 14.44
N GLU A 147 -5.32 -0.13 13.75
CA GLU A 147 -6.57 -0.59 14.32
C GLU A 147 -6.73 -2.11 14.11
N PHE A 148 -7.16 -2.84 15.14
CA PHE A 148 -7.50 -4.25 14.98
C PHE A 148 -8.90 -4.38 14.40
N LEU A 149 -8.98 -4.70 13.11
CA LEU A 149 -10.22 -4.81 12.36
C LEU A 149 -10.42 -6.24 11.82
N PRO A 150 -11.68 -6.66 11.59
CA PRO A 150 -11.98 -7.93 10.97
C PRO A 150 -11.60 -7.90 9.49
N VAL A 151 -10.67 -8.75 9.12
CA VAL A 151 -10.32 -9.06 7.73
C VAL A 151 -10.94 -10.41 7.43
N ASP A 152 -12.12 -10.40 6.80
CA ASP A 152 -13.02 -11.54 6.70
C ASP A 152 -13.39 -12.06 8.13
N SER A 153 -12.85 -13.19 8.56
CA SER A 153 -13.14 -13.79 9.86
C SER A 153 -12.03 -13.63 10.91
N VAL A 154 -10.93 -12.91 10.60
CA VAL A 154 -9.76 -12.79 11.48
C VAL A 154 -9.48 -11.34 11.81
N LEU A 155 -9.26 -11.05 13.10
CA LEU A 155 -8.81 -9.71 13.54
C LEU A 155 -7.34 -9.53 13.24
N MET A 156 -7.02 -8.49 12.46
CA MET A 156 -5.67 -8.12 12.06
C MET A 156 -5.40 -6.64 12.29
N PRO A 157 -4.14 -6.25 12.54
CA PRO A 157 -3.76 -4.85 12.57
C PRO A 157 -3.85 -4.25 11.16
N VAL A 158 -4.54 -3.13 11.03
CA VAL A 158 -4.79 -2.41 9.79
C VAL A 158 -4.34 -0.97 10.00
N LEU A 159 -3.65 -0.37 9.04
CA LEU A 159 -3.26 1.04 9.11
C LEU A 159 -4.45 1.91 9.51
N SER A 160 -4.20 2.91 10.36
CA SER A 160 -5.23 3.88 10.70
C SER A 160 -5.80 4.54 9.43
N PRO A 161 -7.06 4.98 9.43
CA PRO A 161 -7.64 5.66 8.26
C PRO A 161 -6.82 6.87 7.80
N THR A 162 -6.22 7.59 8.75
CA THR A 162 -5.37 8.75 8.48
C THR A 162 -4.07 8.34 7.78
N ASP A 163 -3.36 7.32 8.30
CA ASP A 163 -2.12 6.83 7.68
C ASP A 163 -2.40 6.19 6.31
N LEU A 164 -3.53 5.47 6.17
CA LEU A 164 -3.96 4.89 4.90
C LEU A 164 -4.21 5.97 3.83
N ILE A 165 -4.99 7.00 4.15
CA ILE A 165 -5.26 8.11 3.22
C ILE A 165 -3.96 8.87 2.90
N ARG A 166 -3.11 9.16 3.89
CA ARG A 166 -1.81 9.80 3.67
C ARG A 166 -0.97 9.01 2.66
N SER A 167 -0.86 7.70 2.84
CA SER A 167 -0.07 6.85 1.93
C SER A 167 -0.60 6.88 0.49
N LEU A 168 -1.92 6.85 0.31
CA LEU A 168 -2.55 6.86 -1.00
C LEU A 168 -2.37 8.20 -1.72
N ILE A 169 -2.58 9.33 -1.04
CA ILE A 169 -2.51 10.64 -1.69
C ILE A 169 -1.09 11.16 -1.84
N SER A 170 -0.17 10.81 -0.94
CA SER A 170 1.26 11.16 -1.08
C SER A 170 1.94 10.42 -2.23
N ALA A 171 1.34 9.34 -2.73
CA ALA A 171 1.80 8.64 -3.93
C ALA A 171 1.45 9.38 -5.25
N PHE A 172 0.59 10.40 -5.21
CA PHE A 172 0.25 11.16 -6.41
C PHE A 172 1.42 11.99 -6.91
N SER A 173 1.62 11.95 -8.21
CA SER A 173 2.58 12.76 -8.94
C SER A 173 1.96 13.27 -10.25
N GLU A 174 2.65 14.16 -10.97
CA GLU A 174 2.18 14.65 -12.27
C GLU A 174 1.93 13.53 -13.29
N HIS A 175 2.67 12.43 -13.18
CA HIS A 175 2.56 11.29 -14.08
C HIS A 175 1.69 10.15 -13.51
N TYR A 176 1.32 10.23 -12.24
CA TYR A 176 0.52 9.23 -11.56
C TYR A 176 -0.45 9.89 -10.57
N CYS A 177 -1.68 10.12 -11.00
CA CYS A 177 -2.69 10.83 -10.22
C CYS A 177 -4.10 10.28 -10.47
N ASP A 178 -4.30 8.98 -10.23
CA ASP A 178 -5.65 8.40 -10.35
C ASP A 178 -6.53 8.79 -9.17
N PHE A 179 -7.10 9.99 -9.21
CA PHE A 179 -8.06 10.49 -8.24
C PHE A 179 -9.32 9.64 -8.17
N GLY A 180 -9.69 9.00 -9.29
CA GLY A 180 -10.89 8.18 -9.38
C GLY A 180 -10.83 6.94 -8.51
N SER A 181 -9.66 6.34 -8.34
CA SER A 181 -9.48 5.16 -7.48
C SER A 181 -9.47 5.51 -5.98
N VAL A 182 -8.95 6.69 -5.60
CA VAL A 182 -8.82 7.09 -4.19
C VAL A 182 -10.06 7.81 -3.66
N LEU A 183 -10.83 8.48 -4.52
CA LEU A 183 -12.05 9.19 -4.11
C LEU A 183 -13.09 8.30 -3.38
N PRO A 184 -13.41 7.08 -3.86
CA PRO A 184 -14.30 6.18 -3.11
C PRO A 184 -13.74 5.80 -1.73
N VAL A 185 -12.42 5.62 -1.63
CA VAL A 185 -11.75 5.32 -0.35
C VAL A 185 -11.91 6.48 0.62
N ALA A 186 -11.58 7.71 0.18
CA ALA A 186 -11.73 8.92 0.99
C ALA A 186 -13.17 9.08 1.51
N ARG A 187 -14.17 8.81 0.66
CA ARG A 187 -15.59 8.83 1.07
C ARG A 187 -15.93 7.77 2.11
N ALA A 188 -15.38 6.56 1.98
CA ALA A 188 -15.66 5.46 2.89
C ALA A 188 -15.11 5.69 4.31
N VAL A 189 -13.96 6.37 4.42
CA VAL A 189 -13.28 6.57 5.70
C VAL A 189 -13.35 8.01 6.23
N ARG A 190 -14.03 8.93 5.55
CA ARG A 190 -14.01 10.38 5.80
C ARG A 190 -14.23 10.79 7.25
N GLU A 191 -15.13 10.09 7.95
CA GLU A 191 -15.49 10.39 9.34
C GLU A 191 -14.46 9.91 10.37
N LYS A 192 -13.47 9.12 9.92
CA LYS A 192 -12.44 8.52 10.78
C LYS A 192 -11.06 9.12 10.54
N VAL A 193 -10.91 9.93 9.50
CA VAL A 193 -9.62 10.53 9.09
C VAL A 193 -9.42 11.86 9.80
N ASP A 194 -8.24 12.04 10.34
CA ASP A 194 -7.74 13.36 10.76
C ASP A 194 -7.26 14.13 9.51
N TRP A 195 -8.19 14.91 8.93
CA TRP A 195 -7.92 15.66 7.70
C TRP A 195 -6.92 16.79 7.91
N ASP A 196 -6.81 17.34 9.12
CA ASP A 196 -5.81 18.37 9.41
C ASP A 196 -4.40 17.77 9.41
N ALA A 197 -4.22 16.59 9.98
CA ALA A 197 -2.96 15.85 9.89
C ALA A 197 -2.62 15.47 8.43
N VAL A 198 -3.61 15.09 7.63
CA VAL A 198 -3.42 14.80 6.20
C VAL A 198 -2.98 16.06 5.44
N ARG A 199 -3.66 17.20 5.65
CA ARG A 199 -3.29 18.47 5.02
C ARG A 199 -1.87 18.90 5.41
N ALA A 200 -1.54 18.80 6.69
CA ALA A 200 -0.21 19.15 7.19
C ALA A 200 0.91 18.29 6.57
N ALA A 201 0.64 17.02 6.32
CA ALA A 201 1.64 16.08 5.80
C ALA A 201 1.87 16.22 4.28
N CYS A 202 0.83 16.48 3.49
CA CYS A 202 0.92 16.40 2.03
C CYS A 202 0.26 17.56 1.26
N GLY A 203 -0.34 18.53 1.97
CA GLY A 203 -1.06 19.66 1.34
C GLY A 203 -0.19 20.63 0.56
N GLU A 204 1.12 20.65 0.76
CA GLU A 204 2.05 21.50 -0.01
C GLU A 204 2.45 20.86 -1.37
N GLN A 205 2.21 19.56 -1.54
CA GLN A 205 2.52 18.86 -2.79
C GLN A 205 1.39 19.15 -3.81
N PRO A 206 1.70 19.49 -5.08
CA PRO A 206 0.69 19.95 -6.04
C PRO A 206 -0.45 18.96 -6.27
N MET A 207 -0.17 17.67 -6.46
CA MET A 207 -1.19 16.68 -6.76
C MET A 207 -2.01 16.27 -5.53
N PRO A 208 -1.43 16.02 -4.35
CA PRO A 208 -2.16 15.90 -3.10
C PRO A 208 -3.04 17.11 -2.80
N ALA A 209 -2.54 18.34 -2.93
CA ALA A 209 -3.31 19.57 -2.73
C ALA A 209 -4.52 19.66 -3.68
N ALA A 210 -4.33 19.32 -4.96
CA ALA A 210 -5.41 19.29 -5.94
C ALA A 210 -6.48 18.25 -5.57
N PHE A 211 -6.08 17.09 -5.06
CA PHE A 211 -7.03 16.07 -4.60
C PHE A 211 -7.79 16.53 -3.35
N LEU A 212 -7.12 17.12 -2.36
CA LEU A 212 -7.75 17.69 -1.17
C LEU A 212 -8.79 18.75 -1.56
N PHE A 213 -8.43 19.68 -2.47
CA PHE A 213 -9.36 20.65 -3.02
C PHE A 213 -10.57 19.99 -3.69
N LEU A 214 -10.36 18.91 -4.46
CA LEU A 214 -11.46 18.14 -5.06
C LEU A 214 -12.40 17.57 -3.99
N LEU A 215 -11.85 17.00 -2.89
CA LEU A 215 -12.65 16.48 -1.78
C LEU A 215 -13.53 17.56 -1.14
N GLU A 216 -13.00 18.76 -0.95
CA GLU A 216 -13.75 19.92 -0.45
C GLU A 216 -14.87 20.32 -1.41
N ARG A 217 -14.58 20.43 -2.72
CA ARG A 217 -15.58 20.77 -3.75
C ARG A 217 -16.70 19.73 -3.88
N LEU A 218 -16.41 18.49 -3.54
CA LEU A 218 -17.40 17.39 -3.52
C LEU A 218 -18.09 17.20 -2.16
N ASN A 219 -17.83 18.09 -1.19
CA ASN A 219 -18.33 18.01 0.19
C ASN A 219 -18.03 16.65 0.86
N VAL A 220 -16.87 16.07 0.57
CA VAL A 220 -16.36 14.86 1.24
C VAL A 220 -15.69 15.25 2.56
N ILE A 221 -15.02 16.40 2.57
CA ILE A 221 -14.39 17.01 3.74
C ILE A 221 -14.78 18.49 3.82
N ASP A 222 -14.68 19.07 5.02
CA ASP A 222 -14.94 20.49 5.22
C ASP A 222 -13.82 21.34 4.61
N PRO A 223 -14.14 22.51 4.06
CA PRO A 223 -13.14 23.45 3.58
C PRO A 223 -12.21 23.90 4.70
N GLN A 224 -10.93 24.14 4.36
CA GLN A 224 -9.99 24.69 5.32
C GLN A 224 -10.38 26.15 5.65
N GLU A 225 -10.54 26.47 6.94
CA GLU A 225 -10.83 27.82 7.37
C GLU A 225 -9.69 28.76 6.94
N GLY A 226 -9.99 29.74 6.09
CA GLY A 226 -9.05 30.80 5.70
C GLY A 226 -8.45 30.72 4.30
N GLN A 227 -8.84 29.78 3.44
CA GLN A 227 -8.55 29.88 2.00
C GLN A 227 -9.69 30.59 1.27
N PRO A 228 -9.39 31.71 0.52
CA PRO A 228 -10.38 32.47 -0.23
C PRO A 228 -10.94 31.71 -1.44
#